data_5eaa49c7f7ef52114eddc6b76c9da2aa
#
_entry.id   5eaa49c7f7ef52114eddc6b76c9da2aa
#
_cell.length_a   1.000
_cell.length_b   1.000
_cell.length_c   1.000
_cell.angle_alpha   90.00
_cell.angle_beta   90.00
_cell.angle_gamma   90.00
#
_symmetry.space_group_name_H-M   'P 1'
#
loop_
_entity.id
_entity.type
_entity.pdbx_description
1 polymer ?
#
loop_
_entity_poly.entity_id
_entity_poly.type
_entity_poly.pdbx_seq_one_letter_code
_entity_poly.pdbx_strand_id
1 'polypeptide(L)'
;MTSSNLFITGCDKTTEWMLPWFIHNFKKHNTTPLKIFDFGMTNDMKTQIRSLPKSSHSDRRMIISMKDVQSKGWYKKPEAMFRASGMAEKVCWIDTDCHVLDNIDDIFDYTEPQKLGMVEDKPWTMRTGGKFHNSGVVVFEGTPPILDQWRKKVAEKN
;
A
#
# COMPACT_ATOMS: atom_id res chain seq x y z
N MET A 1 4.11 -21.29 -12.04
CA MET A 1 4.13 -19.80 -11.96
C MET A 1 4.74 -19.45 -10.62
N THR A 2 5.82 -18.68 -10.59
CA THR A 2 6.37 -18.20 -9.32
C THR A 2 5.38 -17.22 -8.73
N SER A 3 4.87 -17.53 -7.55
CA SER A 3 4.06 -16.60 -6.75
C SER A 3 4.78 -15.26 -6.69
N SER A 4 4.14 -14.19 -7.15
CA SER A 4 4.71 -12.86 -7.11
C SER A 4 4.13 -12.10 -5.94
N ASN A 5 5.00 -11.68 -5.03
CA ASN A 5 4.65 -10.83 -3.90
C ASN A 5 4.95 -9.38 -4.23
N LEU A 6 4.11 -8.46 -3.78
CA LEU A 6 4.24 -7.04 -4.01
C LEU A 6 3.87 -6.24 -2.76
N PHE A 7 4.79 -5.41 -2.29
CA PHE A 7 4.46 -4.35 -1.34
C PHE A 7 4.02 -3.10 -2.08
N ILE A 8 3.05 -2.42 -1.52
CA ILE A 8 2.56 -1.15 -2.03
C ILE A 8 2.38 -0.14 -0.92
N THR A 9 2.58 1.12 -1.26
CA THR A 9 2.26 2.28 -0.43
C THR A 9 1.75 3.41 -1.30
N GLY A 10 1.32 4.52 -0.70
CA GLY A 10 0.92 5.70 -1.45
C GLY A 10 0.83 6.91 -0.53
N CYS A 11 1.06 8.08 -1.10
CA CYS A 11 0.95 9.35 -0.39
C CYS A 11 0.60 10.49 -1.33
N ASP A 12 0.16 11.58 -0.75
CA ASP A 12 0.00 12.87 -1.40
C ASP A 12 1.05 13.88 -0.88
N LYS A 13 0.95 15.12 -1.33
CA LYS A 13 1.87 16.20 -0.93
C LYS A 13 1.92 16.49 0.57
N THR A 14 0.89 16.08 1.33
CA THR A 14 0.83 16.35 2.77
C THR A 14 1.63 15.33 3.59
N THR A 15 1.80 14.14 3.05
CA THR A 15 2.44 13.00 3.72
C THR A 15 3.71 12.50 3.01
N GLU A 16 4.04 13.04 1.83
CA GLU A 16 5.19 12.59 1.03
C GLU A 16 6.55 12.77 1.72
N TRP A 17 6.65 13.67 2.72
CA TRP A 17 7.88 13.88 3.48
C TRP A 17 8.35 12.63 4.25
N MET A 18 7.45 11.69 4.57
CA MET A 18 7.78 10.42 5.23
C MET A 18 8.36 9.40 4.25
N LEU A 19 8.08 9.55 2.95
CA LEU A 19 8.34 8.54 1.94
C LEU A 19 9.83 8.19 1.73
N PRO A 20 10.77 9.15 1.69
CA PRO A 20 12.20 8.83 1.56
C PRO A 20 12.71 7.96 2.70
N TRP A 21 12.27 8.24 3.92
CA TRP A 21 12.62 7.48 5.11
C TRP A 21 11.98 6.09 5.12
N PHE A 22 10.70 5.99 4.75
CA PHE A 22 10.01 4.72 4.57
C PHE A 22 10.72 3.82 3.55
N ILE A 23 11.04 4.34 2.36
CA ILE A 23 11.74 3.61 1.30
C ILE A 23 13.13 3.14 1.78
N HIS A 24 13.87 4.00 2.49
CA HIS A 24 15.19 3.66 3.02
C HIS A 24 15.09 2.46 3.96
N ASN A 25 14.21 2.50 4.95
CA ASN A 25 14.04 1.43 5.92
C ASN A 25 13.50 0.15 5.26
N PHE A 26 12.53 0.28 4.36
CA PHE A 26 12.01 -0.86 3.62
C PHE A 26 13.11 -1.59 2.83
N LYS A 27 13.87 -0.86 2.02
CA LYS A 27 14.94 -1.43 1.17
C LYS A 27 16.12 -1.99 1.95
N LYS A 28 16.34 -1.51 3.16
CA LYS A 28 17.39 -2.04 4.05
C LYS A 28 17.11 -3.48 4.46
N HIS A 29 15.85 -3.86 4.59
CA HIS A 29 15.42 -5.13 5.17
C HIS A 29 14.70 -6.06 4.17
N ASN A 30 14.18 -5.53 3.06
CA ASN A 30 13.34 -6.28 2.13
C ASN A 30 13.86 -6.17 0.69
N THR A 31 13.75 -7.29 -0.04
CA THR A 31 14.07 -7.37 -1.47
C THR A 31 12.84 -7.53 -2.35
N THR A 32 11.69 -7.85 -1.75
CA THR A 32 10.40 -7.92 -2.44
C THR A 32 10.07 -6.56 -3.08
N PRO A 33 9.56 -6.51 -4.31
CA PRO A 33 9.25 -5.27 -5.00
C PRO A 33 8.31 -4.36 -4.20
N LEU A 34 8.57 -3.04 -4.28
CA LEU A 34 7.73 -1.99 -3.72
C LEU A 34 7.23 -1.06 -4.83
N LYS A 35 5.91 -0.82 -4.88
CA LYS A 35 5.28 0.20 -5.72
C LYS A 35 4.70 1.33 -4.88
N ILE A 36 4.77 2.55 -5.41
CA ILE A 36 4.29 3.77 -4.76
C ILE A 36 3.17 4.36 -5.60
N PHE A 37 1.99 4.47 -5.04
CA PHE A 37 0.84 5.08 -5.70
C PHE A 37 0.83 6.60 -5.45
N ASP A 38 0.88 7.38 -6.53
CA ASP A 38 0.90 8.85 -6.50
C ASP A 38 -0.52 9.39 -6.25
N PHE A 39 -0.85 9.71 -5.01
CA PHE A 39 -2.12 10.32 -4.62
C PHE A 39 -2.16 11.83 -4.84
N GLY A 40 -1.08 12.41 -5.35
CA GLY A 40 -0.91 13.83 -5.57
C GLY A 40 0.42 14.34 -5.00
N MET A 41 1.49 13.56 -5.14
CA MET A 41 2.86 13.96 -4.78
C MET A 41 3.35 15.12 -5.62
N THR A 42 4.27 15.91 -5.06
CA THR A 42 4.99 16.96 -5.79
C THR A 42 5.92 16.37 -6.86
N ASN A 43 6.25 17.17 -7.87
CA ASN A 43 7.21 16.75 -8.90
C ASN A 43 8.62 16.57 -8.32
N ASP A 44 8.99 17.38 -7.32
CA ASP A 44 10.28 17.28 -6.64
C ASP A 44 10.42 15.94 -5.92
N MET A 45 9.41 15.51 -5.17
CA MET A 45 9.41 14.20 -4.53
C MET A 45 9.49 13.06 -5.56
N LYS A 46 8.72 13.13 -6.64
CA LYS A 46 8.81 12.13 -7.73
C LYS A 46 10.19 12.06 -8.37
N THR A 47 10.84 13.19 -8.53
CA THR A 47 12.21 13.26 -9.06
C THR A 47 13.21 12.65 -8.08
N GLN A 48 13.08 12.97 -6.79
CA GLN A 48 13.92 12.40 -5.73
C GLN A 48 13.80 10.87 -5.69
N ILE A 49 12.58 10.32 -5.73
CA ILE A 49 12.37 8.87 -5.73
C ILE A 49 12.99 8.21 -6.97
N ARG A 50 12.86 8.81 -8.15
CA ARG A 50 13.42 8.28 -9.40
C ARG A 50 14.95 8.30 -9.41
N SER A 51 15.59 9.17 -8.63
CA SER A 51 17.04 9.26 -8.48
C SER A 51 17.64 8.28 -7.48
N LEU A 52 16.81 7.57 -6.69
CA LEU A 52 17.29 6.58 -5.75
C LEU A 52 18.04 5.45 -6.46
N PRO A 53 19.08 4.87 -5.82
CA PRO A 53 19.80 3.74 -6.38
C PRO A 53 18.83 2.61 -6.73
N LYS A 54 18.96 2.15 -7.98
CA LYS A 54 18.15 1.02 -8.46
C LYS A 54 18.71 -0.26 -7.86
N SER A 55 17.88 -1.05 -7.20
CA SER A 55 18.24 -2.43 -6.85
C SER A 55 18.31 -3.29 -8.11
N SER A 56 18.95 -4.45 -8.05
CA SER A 56 19.07 -5.40 -9.18
C SER A 56 17.72 -5.86 -9.79
N HIS A 57 16.66 -5.73 -9.04
CA HIS A 57 15.25 -5.94 -9.44
C HIS A 57 14.55 -4.61 -9.68
N SER A 58 15.27 -3.62 -10.16
CA SER A 58 14.78 -2.26 -10.25
C SER A 58 13.57 -2.17 -11.17
N ASP A 59 12.49 -1.99 -10.53
CA ASP A 59 11.26 -1.56 -11.12
C ASP A 59 11.45 -0.26 -11.89
N ARG A 60 11.47 -0.37 -13.21
CA ARG A 60 11.53 0.80 -14.09
C ARG A 60 10.36 1.76 -13.85
N ARG A 61 9.33 1.32 -13.10
CA ARG A 61 8.13 2.10 -12.74
C ARG A 61 7.76 1.86 -11.28
N MET A 62 8.54 2.44 -10.36
CA MET A 62 8.21 2.40 -8.94
C MET A 62 6.94 3.22 -8.64
N ILE A 63 6.74 4.36 -9.32
CA ILE A 63 5.62 5.27 -9.09
C ILE A 63 4.48 4.96 -10.06
N ILE A 64 3.28 4.73 -9.52
CA ILE A 64 2.03 4.51 -10.24
C ILE A 64 1.14 5.75 -10.13
N SER A 65 0.77 6.34 -11.26
CA SER A 65 -0.10 7.52 -11.27
C SER A 65 -1.56 7.16 -10.91
N MET A 66 -2.17 8.02 -10.09
CA MET A 66 -3.58 7.94 -9.71
C MET A 66 -4.36 9.21 -10.11
N LYS A 67 -3.90 9.92 -11.15
CA LYS A 67 -4.51 11.18 -11.61
C LYS A 67 -5.92 11.02 -12.12
N ASP A 68 -6.26 9.85 -12.63
CA ASP A 68 -7.60 9.49 -13.13
C ASP A 68 -8.60 9.16 -12.02
N VAL A 69 -8.15 9.05 -10.76
CA VAL A 69 -9.01 8.77 -9.61
C VAL A 69 -9.46 10.07 -8.97
N GLN A 70 -10.78 10.29 -8.93
CA GLN A 70 -11.37 11.54 -8.44
C GLN A 70 -11.26 11.74 -6.94
N SER A 71 -11.27 10.65 -6.16
CA SER A 71 -11.11 10.70 -4.70
C SER A 71 -9.81 11.41 -4.31
N LYS A 72 -9.80 12.08 -3.14
CA LYS A 72 -8.66 12.86 -2.66
C LYS A 72 -7.87 12.11 -1.58
N GLY A 73 -6.55 12.33 -1.56
CA GLY A 73 -5.65 11.85 -0.52
C GLY A 73 -5.78 10.35 -0.26
N TRP A 74 -5.84 9.97 1.00
CA TRP A 74 -5.91 8.59 1.45
C TRP A 74 -7.18 7.83 1.05
N TYR A 75 -8.24 8.52 0.60
CA TYR A 75 -9.42 7.86 0.00
C TYR A 75 -9.09 7.14 -1.33
N LYS A 76 -7.95 7.41 -1.94
CA LYS A 76 -7.46 6.66 -3.11
C LYS A 76 -6.92 5.27 -2.76
N LYS A 77 -6.68 4.98 -1.49
CA LYS A 77 -6.06 3.74 -1.01
C LYS A 77 -6.78 2.46 -1.46
N PRO A 78 -8.11 2.33 -1.33
CA PRO A 78 -8.79 1.12 -1.80
C PRO A 78 -8.65 0.89 -3.31
N GLU A 79 -8.68 1.96 -4.10
CA GLU A 79 -8.46 1.89 -5.55
C GLU A 79 -7.02 1.49 -5.89
N ALA A 80 -6.03 2.00 -5.14
CA ALA A 80 -4.63 1.61 -5.29
C ALA A 80 -4.43 0.10 -5.03
N MET A 81 -5.00 -0.42 -3.95
CA MET A 81 -4.98 -1.85 -3.64
C MET A 81 -5.68 -2.69 -4.71
N PHE A 82 -6.84 -2.23 -5.20
CA PHE A 82 -7.57 -2.90 -6.27
C PHE A 82 -6.73 -2.98 -7.56
N ARG A 83 -6.07 -1.90 -7.96
CA ARG A 83 -5.15 -1.92 -9.13
C ARG A 83 -3.95 -2.82 -8.92
N ALA A 84 -3.41 -2.85 -7.71
CA ALA A 84 -2.28 -3.69 -7.36
C ALA A 84 -2.62 -5.18 -7.41
N SER A 85 -3.88 -5.57 -7.15
CA SER A 85 -4.34 -6.97 -7.27
C SER A 85 -4.20 -7.55 -8.69
N GLY A 86 -4.12 -6.71 -9.71
CA GLY A 86 -3.81 -7.11 -11.09
C GLY A 86 -2.32 -7.14 -11.42
N MET A 87 -1.43 -6.77 -10.49
CA MET A 87 0.02 -6.67 -10.72
C MET A 87 0.81 -7.83 -10.11
N ALA A 88 0.27 -8.46 -9.07
CA ALA A 88 0.92 -9.57 -8.35
C ALA A 88 -0.14 -10.51 -7.76
N GLU A 89 0.28 -11.73 -7.44
CA GLU A 89 -0.61 -12.72 -6.83
C GLU A 89 -0.96 -12.34 -5.39
N LYS A 90 0.04 -11.90 -4.62
CA LYS A 90 -0.13 -11.45 -3.25
C LYS A 90 0.33 -10.00 -3.10
N VAL A 91 -0.47 -9.20 -2.41
CA VAL A 91 -0.21 -7.77 -2.25
C VAL A 91 -0.29 -7.40 -0.77
N CYS A 92 0.65 -6.59 -0.31
CA CYS A 92 0.62 -5.98 1.01
C CYS A 92 0.70 -4.46 0.90
N TRP A 93 -0.33 -3.77 1.38
CA TRP A 93 -0.31 -2.32 1.61
C TRP A 93 0.36 -2.02 2.94
N ILE A 94 1.23 -0.99 2.97
CA ILE A 94 1.81 -0.44 4.19
C ILE A 94 1.71 1.08 4.12
N ASP A 95 1.16 1.72 5.15
CA ASP A 95 1.14 3.18 5.26
C ASP A 95 2.56 3.75 5.42
N THR A 96 2.82 4.95 4.88
CA THR A 96 4.15 5.58 4.86
C THR A 96 4.66 6.01 6.23
N ASP A 97 3.80 6.06 7.25
CA ASP A 97 4.16 6.34 8.65
C ASP A 97 4.58 5.08 9.43
N CYS A 98 4.59 3.92 8.79
CA CYS A 98 5.11 2.68 9.38
C CYS A 98 6.64 2.65 9.30
N HIS A 99 7.28 2.17 10.39
CA HIS A 99 8.72 1.94 10.42
C HIS A 99 9.03 0.45 10.25
N VAL A 100 9.64 0.11 9.11
CA VAL A 100 10.07 -1.26 8.82
C VAL A 100 11.40 -1.53 9.50
N LEU A 101 11.41 -2.42 10.49
CA LEU A 101 12.56 -2.70 11.35
C LEU A 101 13.33 -3.95 10.95
N ASP A 102 12.69 -4.86 10.22
CA ASP A 102 13.26 -6.15 9.81
C ASP A 102 12.63 -6.62 8.49
N ASN A 103 13.02 -7.81 8.00
CA ASN A 103 12.33 -8.45 6.89
C ASN A 103 10.88 -8.78 7.30
N ILE A 104 9.96 -8.47 6.43
CA ILE A 104 8.51 -8.64 6.68
C ILE A 104 7.83 -9.48 5.59
N ASP A 105 8.60 -10.24 4.81
CA ASP A 105 8.06 -11.05 3.71
C ASP A 105 7.12 -12.17 4.19
N ASP A 106 7.27 -12.61 5.45
CA ASP A 106 6.39 -13.60 6.09
C ASP A 106 4.93 -13.14 6.20
N ILE A 107 4.65 -11.83 6.05
CA ILE A 107 3.28 -11.32 6.03
C ILE A 107 2.42 -11.96 4.93
N PHE A 108 3.05 -12.37 3.82
CA PHE A 108 2.35 -13.02 2.71
C PHE A 108 1.88 -14.46 3.04
N ASP A 109 2.37 -15.06 4.12
CA ASP A 109 1.91 -16.37 4.60
C ASP A 109 0.53 -16.28 5.31
N TYR A 110 0.13 -15.07 5.69
CA TYR A 110 -1.16 -14.79 6.34
C TYR A 110 -2.29 -14.45 5.35
N THR A 111 -2.05 -14.59 4.04
CA THR A 111 -3.12 -14.39 3.06
C THR A 111 -4.08 -15.57 3.05
N GLU A 112 -5.36 -15.26 2.91
CA GLU A 112 -6.42 -16.24 2.67
C GLU A 112 -7.23 -15.83 1.43
N PRO A 113 -7.61 -16.79 0.55
CA PRO A 113 -8.40 -16.47 -0.63
C PRO A 113 -9.66 -15.68 -0.30
N GLN A 114 -9.92 -14.64 -1.09
CA GLN A 114 -11.10 -13.77 -0.99
C GLN A 114 -11.22 -12.96 0.31
N LYS A 115 -10.16 -12.90 1.13
CA LYS A 115 -10.13 -12.12 2.37
C LYS A 115 -9.08 -11.01 2.34
N LEU A 116 -9.30 -9.99 3.18
CA LEU A 116 -8.28 -9.01 3.55
C LEU A 116 -7.74 -9.35 4.94
N GLY A 117 -6.43 -9.53 5.05
CA GLY A 117 -5.73 -9.60 6.34
C GLY A 117 -5.52 -8.19 6.88
N MET A 118 -6.08 -7.90 8.04
CA MET A 118 -5.98 -6.60 8.74
C MET A 118 -5.90 -6.83 10.24
N VAL A 119 -5.28 -5.88 10.94
CA VAL A 119 -5.22 -5.91 12.41
C VAL A 119 -6.45 -5.22 13.01
N GLU A 120 -6.99 -5.77 14.09
CA GLU A 120 -8.03 -5.10 14.85
C GLU A 120 -7.47 -3.84 15.52
N ASP A 121 -8.15 -2.72 15.35
CA ASP A 121 -7.88 -1.48 16.09
C ASP A 121 -8.51 -1.57 17.49
N LYS A 122 -7.83 -2.24 18.40
CA LYS A 122 -8.31 -2.48 19.76
C LYS A 122 -8.68 -1.18 20.51
N PRO A 123 -7.88 -0.10 20.47
CA PRO A 123 -8.25 1.15 21.12
C PRO A 123 -9.61 1.70 20.67
N TRP A 124 -9.90 1.68 19.37
CA TRP A 124 -11.20 2.11 18.85
C TRP A 124 -12.32 1.13 19.15
N THR A 125 -12.06 -0.17 19.03
CA THR A 125 -13.02 -1.22 19.42
C THR A 125 -13.44 -1.05 20.88
N MET A 126 -12.50 -0.82 21.80
CA MET A 126 -12.80 -0.63 23.22
C MET A 126 -13.59 0.66 23.51
N ARG A 127 -13.32 1.75 22.76
CA ARG A 127 -14.00 3.04 22.96
C ARG A 127 -15.44 3.04 22.45
N THR A 128 -15.71 2.31 21.38
CA THR A 128 -16.99 2.44 20.63
C THR A 128 -17.89 1.24 20.80
N GLY A 129 -17.40 0.11 21.33
CA GLY A 129 -18.14 -1.15 21.45
C GLY A 129 -18.35 -1.89 20.13
N GLY A 130 -17.88 -1.33 19.00
CA GLY A 130 -17.91 -1.97 17.68
C GLY A 130 -16.52 -2.43 17.24
N LYS A 131 -16.43 -3.53 16.51
CA LYS A 131 -15.14 -4.04 16.02
C LYS A 131 -14.61 -3.16 14.89
N PHE A 132 -13.46 -2.55 15.11
CA PHE A 132 -12.74 -1.72 14.12
C PHE A 132 -11.47 -2.41 13.65
N HIS A 133 -11.10 -2.17 12.38
CA HIS A 133 -9.85 -2.66 11.80
C HIS A 133 -8.96 -1.50 11.41
N ASN A 134 -7.67 -1.62 11.73
CA ASN A 134 -6.65 -0.69 11.28
C ASN A 134 -6.22 -1.06 9.86
N SER A 135 -6.23 -0.10 8.95
CA SER A 135 -5.86 -0.30 7.56
C SER A 135 -4.43 0.14 7.23
N GLY A 136 -3.60 0.44 8.24
CA GLY A 136 -2.19 0.82 8.03
C GLY A 136 -1.36 -0.28 7.39
N VAL A 137 -1.72 -1.54 7.67
CA VAL A 137 -1.18 -2.73 6.98
C VAL A 137 -2.34 -3.60 6.54
N VAL A 138 -2.39 -3.93 5.24
CA VAL A 138 -3.45 -4.77 4.65
C VAL A 138 -2.80 -5.76 3.69
N VAL A 139 -2.98 -7.06 3.93
CA VAL A 139 -2.45 -8.12 3.05
C VAL A 139 -3.59 -8.92 2.42
N PHE A 140 -3.42 -9.32 1.16
CA PHE A 140 -4.43 -10.11 0.44
C PHE A 140 -3.81 -10.84 -0.76
N GLU A 141 -4.52 -11.85 -1.26
CA GLU A 141 -4.21 -12.53 -2.51
C GLU A 141 -5.35 -12.38 -3.51
N GLY A 142 -5.00 -12.30 -4.81
CA GLY A 142 -5.95 -12.06 -5.88
C GLY A 142 -6.73 -10.75 -5.70
N THR A 143 -8.01 -10.78 -6.04
CA THR A 143 -8.90 -9.61 -5.92
C THR A 143 -10.09 -9.94 -5.01
N PRO A 144 -9.96 -9.82 -3.68
CA PRO A 144 -11.05 -10.10 -2.77
C PRO A 144 -12.29 -9.25 -3.07
N PRO A 145 -13.52 -9.80 -3.07
CA PRO A 145 -14.75 -9.04 -3.39
C PRO A 145 -14.97 -7.83 -2.48
N ILE A 146 -14.56 -7.92 -1.21
CA ILE A 146 -14.66 -6.81 -0.25
C ILE A 146 -13.82 -5.60 -0.67
N LEU A 147 -12.69 -5.81 -1.36
CA LEU A 147 -11.83 -4.74 -1.86
C LEU A 147 -12.55 -3.93 -2.95
N ASP A 148 -13.25 -4.60 -3.88
CA ASP A 148 -14.05 -3.93 -4.89
C ASP A 148 -15.23 -3.17 -4.27
N GLN A 149 -15.88 -3.75 -3.26
CA GLN A 149 -16.94 -3.07 -2.52
C GLN A 149 -16.42 -1.84 -1.77
N TRP A 150 -15.25 -1.93 -1.13
CA TRP A 150 -14.65 -0.82 -0.40
C TRP A 150 -14.34 0.36 -1.33
N ARG A 151 -13.66 0.12 -2.47
CA ARG A 151 -13.34 1.19 -3.42
C ARG A 151 -14.60 1.89 -3.98
N LYS A 152 -15.65 1.12 -4.30
CA LYS A 152 -16.94 1.67 -4.77
C LYS A 152 -17.60 2.53 -3.71
N LYS A 153 -17.67 2.05 -2.46
CA LYS A 153 -18.24 2.81 -1.33
C LYS A 153 -17.51 4.12 -1.06
N VAL A 154 -16.19 4.13 -1.20
CA VAL A 154 -15.39 5.35 -1.05
C VAL A 154 -15.64 6.31 -2.21
N ALA A 155 -15.73 5.82 -3.43
CA ALA A 155 -16.01 6.65 -4.61
C ALA A 155 -17.41 7.31 -4.57
N GLU A 156 -18.42 6.65 -3.98
CA GLU A 156 -19.78 7.20 -3.81
C GLU A 156 -19.83 8.38 -2.81
N LYS A 157 -18.86 8.48 -1.89
CA LYS A 157 -18.85 9.48 -0.80
C LYS A 157 -17.98 10.70 -1.09
N ASN A 158 -17.20 10.68 -2.16
CA ASN A 158 -16.26 11.71 -2.58
C ASN A 158 -16.55 12.15 -4.01
#